data_c8e994e2d508edff1c9f8bb7b4ba79cb
#
_entry.id   c8e994e2d508edff1c9f8bb7b4ba79cb
#
_cell.length_a   1.000
_cell.length_b   1.000
_cell.length_c   1.000
_cell.angle_alpha   90.00
_cell.angle_beta   90.00
_cell.angle_gamma   90.00
#
_symmetry.space_group_name_H-M   'P 1'
#
loop_
_entity.id
_entity.type
_entity.pdbx_description
1 polymer ?
#
loop_
_entity_poly.entity_id
_entity_poly.type
_entity_poly.pdbx_seq_one_letter_code
_entity_poly.pdbx_strand_id
1 'polypeptide(L)'
;MNREMLTSIIADLEQGRTPRLTTDDFPAFSEKATAGNEHLSPADLDIIAQSLTAADIPTFERALRAFDAGELAWLGFKVVYDPDVAKAKSGSGFTKDYGEVGSADGEPLVFFCNDAKEIVASREASPRDLFQMKDVTRGPSMHNEQFEGLTWASVALFNPIKVWLLGASDVAVELAPLAKHVGFDVVVVDYDPAYLNEGRFPGFKRIMFEDDCFAELADLHADPSDYVCVLTRGHMYDPESCIWAVNAGVHYVGMMGCAGKNNSVHDIVVGTGVTEEQWDSIKRPIGLKFGAKTPAELAIAIVAELIDVRYKQRYPKDARDKHDHSLGR
;
A
#
# COMPACT_ATOMS: atom_id res chain seq x y z
N MET A 1 -3.92 -9.06 0.72
CA MET A 1 -4.26 -10.50 0.94
C MET A 1 -3.79 -10.88 2.33
N ASN A 2 -4.50 -11.74 3.05
CA ASN A 2 -4.14 -12.14 4.40
C ASN A 2 -3.70 -13.61 4.47
N ARG A 3 -3.15 -14.00 5.62
CA ARG A 3 -2.61 -15.35 5.85
C ARG A 3 -3.69 -16.44 5.78
N GLU A 4 -4.88 -16.17 6.32
CA GLU A 4 -5.98 -17.13 6.37
C GLU A 4 -6.47 -17.50 4.96
N MET A 5 -6.57 -16.50 4.08
CA MET A 5 -6.94 -16.71 2.69
C MET A 5 -5.94 -17.59 1.96
N LEU A 6 -4.63 -17.31 2.08
CA LEU A 6 -3.60 -18.15 1.46
C LEU A 6 -3.68 -19.60 1.93
N THR A 7 -3.87 -19.79 3.24
CA THR A 7 -4.01 -21.13 3.83
C THR A 7 -5.27 -21.84 3.34
N SER A 8 -6.40 -21.12 3.23
CA SER A 8 -7.66 -21.66 2.73
C SER A 8 -7.56 -22.09 1.26
N ILE A 9 -6.93 -21.26 0.41
CA ILE A 9 -6.71 -21.60 -1.01
C ILE A 9 -5.88 -22.89 -1.13
N ILE A 10 -4.77 -22.99 -0.40
CA ILE A 10 -3.92 -24.18 -0.40
C ILE A 10 -4.73 -25.42 -0.01
N ALA A 11 -5.48 -25.35 1.10
CA ALA A 11 -6.28 -26.47 1.60
C ALA A 11 -7.38 -26.90 0.62
N ASP A 12 -8.01 -25.96 -0.09
CA ASP A 12 -8.99 -26.29 -1.11
C ASP A 12 -8.36 -26.98 -2.31
N LEU A 13 -7.22 -26.48 -2.79
CA LEU A 13 -6.50 -27.07 -3.92
C LEU A 13 -5.95 -28.47 -3.59
N GLU A 14 -5.46 -28.72 -2.38
CA GLU A 14 -5.04 -30.06 -1.91
C GLU A 14 -6.18 -31.07 -1.93
N GLN A 15 -7.41 -30.61 -1.68
CA GLN A 15 -8.62 -31.44 -1.69
C GLN A 15 -9.30 -31.49 -3.05
N GLY A 16 -8.72 -30.91 -4.08
CA GLY A 16 -9.28 -30.84 -5.43
C GLY A 16 -10.55 -29.98 -5.52
N ARG A 17 -10.74 -29.04 -4.60
CA ARG A 17 -11.86 -28.11 -4.60
C ARG A 17 -11.46 -26.79 -5.26
N THR A 18 -12.42 -26.13 -5.90
CA THR A 18 -12.26 -24.75 -6.38
C THR A 18 -12.30 -23.79 -5.17
N PRO A 19 -11.26 -23.00 -4.93
CA PRO A 19 -11.25 -22.02 -3.85
C PRO A 19 -12.35 -20.97 -4.02
N ARG A 20 -12.89 -20.49 -2.90
CA ARG A 20 -13.80 -19.34 -2.91
C ARG A 20 -13.01 -18.06 -2.72
N LEU A 21 -12.99 -17.20 -3.73
CA LEU A 21 -12.37 -15.89 -3.67
C LEU A 21 -13.45 -14.82 -3.53
N THR A 22 -13.22 -13.81 -2.70
CA THR A 22 -14.19 -12.72 -2.46
C THR A 22 -13.53 -11.36 -2.57
N THR A 23 -14.31 -10.33 -2.84
CA THR A 23 -13.82 -8.94 -2.90
C THR A 23 -13.32 -8.41 -1.55
N ASP A 24 -13.74 -9.01 -0.45
CA ASP A 24 -13.22 -8.68 0.88
C ASP A 24 -11.75 -9.08 1.03
N ASP A 25 -11.38 -10.20 0.41
CA ASP A 25 -10.00 -10.72 0.41
C ASP A 25 -9.15 -10.10 -0.70
N PHE A 26 -9.80 -9.71 -1.80
CA PHE A 26 -9.20 -9.11 -2.97
C PHE A 26 -9.87 -7.77 -3.31
N PRO A 27 -9.70 -6.73 -2.47
CA PRO A 27 -10.44 -5.47 -2.64
C PRO A 27 -10.14 -4.73 -3.95
N ALA A 28 -9.05 -5.07 -4.63
CA ALA A 28 -8.74 -4.56 -5.97
C ALA A 28 -9.74 -5.03 -7.03
N PHE A 29 -10.46 -6.13 -6.81
CA PHE A 29 -11.47 -6.70 -7.71
C PHE A 29 -12.88 -6.24 -7.30
N SER A 30 -13.09 -4.96 -7.17
CA SER A 30 -14.39 -4.40 -6.78
C SER A 30 -15.09 -3.76 -7.97
N GLU A 31 -16.44 -3.70 -7.93
CA GLU A 31 -17.26 -3.00 -8.93
C GLU A 31 -17.03 -1.46 -8.93
N LYS A 32 -16.36 -0.94 -7.92
CA LYS A 32 -15.98 0.46 -7.86
C LYS A 32 -14.70 0.65 -8.67
N ALA A 33 -14.87 1.01 -9.93
CA ALA A 33 -13.75 1.40 -10.78
C ALA A 33 -12.95 2.52 -10.12
N THR A 34 -11.67 2.26 -9.89
CA THR A 34 -10.65 3.29 -9.69
C THR A 34 -9.92 3.48 -11.01
N ALA A 35 -9.41 4.67 -11.28
CA ALA A 35 -8.64 4.92 -12.49
C ALA A 35 -7.55 3.85 -12.68
N GLY A 36 -7.53 3.18 -13.82
CA GLY A 36 -6.63 2.07 -14.13
C GLY A 36 -7.10 0.68 -13.66
N ASN A 37 -8.31 0.56 -13.11
CA ASN A 37 -8.88 -0.69 -12.58
C ASN A 37 -10.23 -1.05 -13.23
N GLU A 38 -10.51 -0.48 -14.38
CA GLU A 38 -11.83 -0.57 -15.05
C GLU A 38 -12.17 -1.99 -15.53
N HIS A 39 -11.18 -2.88 -15.52
CA HIS A 39 -11.32 -4.24 -16.04
C HIS A 39 -11.35 -5.33 -14.97
N LEU A 40 -11.20 -4.98 -13.69
CA LEU A 40 -11.21 -5.96 -12.59
C LEU A 40 -12.56 -5.92 -11.88
N SER A 41 -13.32 -6.97 -12.04
CA SER A 41 -14.67 -7.13 -11.48
C SER A 41 -14.72 -8.36 -10.54
N PRO A 42 -15.76 -8.49 -9.72
CA PRO A 42 -15.98 -9.71 -8.94
C PRO A 42 -16.04 -10.97 -9.78
N ALA A 43 -16.52 -10.89 -11.05
CA ALA A 43 -16.56 -12.02 -11.96
C ALA A 43 -15.16 -12.53 -12.34
N ASP A 44 -14.15 -11.69 -12.31
CA ASP A 44 -12.77 -12.09 -12.58
C ASP A 44 -12.22 -13.00 -11.48
N LEU A 45 -12.70 -12.85 -10.24
CA LEU A 45 -12.34 -13.75 -9.14
C LEU A 45 -12.87 -15.17 -9.38
N ASP A 46 -14.06 -15.32 -9.97
CA ASP A 46 -14.59 -16.61 -10.35
C ASP A 46 -13.76 -17.26 -11.47
N ILE A 47 -13.33 -16.48 -12.47
CA ILE A 47 -12.44 -16.93 -13.53
C ILE A 47 -11.10 -17.39 -12.94
N ILE A 48 -10.51 -16.61 -12.06
CA ILE A 48 -9.27 -16.97 -11.35
C ILE A 48 -9.49 -18.27 -10.58
N ALA A 49 -10.50 -18.34 -9.73
CA ALA A 49 -10.77 -19.51 -8.89
C ALA A 49 -10.93 -20.80 -9.70
N GLN A 50 -11.64 -20.73 -10.84
CA GLN A 50 -11.85 -21.86 -11.72
C GLN A 50 -10.59 -22.28 -12.49
N SER A 51 -9.64 -21.37 -12.69
CA SER A 51 -8.38 -21.66 -13.37
C SER A 51 -7.33 -22.30 -12.47
N LEU A 52 -7.49 -22.22 -11.14
CA LEU A 52 -6.55 -22.76 -10.17
C LEU A 52 -6.62 -24.28 -10.10
N THR A 53 -5.47 -24.91 -9.92
CA THR A 53 -5.30 -26.35 -9.83
C THR A 53 -4.29 -26.72 -8.73
N ALA A 54 -4.17 -28.00 -8.40
CA ALA A 54 -3.16 -28.46 -7.45
C ALA A 54 -1.72 -28.10 -7.88
N ALA A 55 -1.46 -27.88 -9.17
CA ALA A 55 -0.16 -27.45 -9.67
C ALA A 55 0.21 -26.04 -9.19
N ASP A 56 -0.76 -25.23 -8.76
CA ASP A 56 -0.54 -23.87 -8.29
C ASP A 56 -0.18 -23.80 -6.79
N ILE A 57 -0.32 -24.90 -6.05
CA ILE A 57 -0.01 -24.97 -4.60
C ILE A 57 1.39 -24.42 -4.28
N PRO A 58 2.49 -24.79 -4.96
CA PRO A 58 3.82 -24.26 -4.65
C PRO A 58 3.93 -22.74 -4.76
N THR A 59 3.16 -22.10 -5.65
CA THR A 59 3.09 -20.66 -5.80
C THR A 59 2.44 -20.01 -4.55
N PHE A 60 1.33 -20.56 -4.08
CA PHE A 60 0.66 -20.10 -2.86
C PHE A 60 1.47 -20.36 -1.60
N GLU A 61 2.16 -21.51 -1.50
CA GLU A 61 3.09 -21.79 -0.40
C GLU A 61 4.27 -20.79 -0.38
N ARG A 62 4.81 -20.43 -1.55
CA ARG A 62 5.84 -19.38 -1.63
C ARG A 62 5.30 -18.03 -1.18
N ALA A 63 4.06 -17.70 -1.57
CA ALA A 63 3.37 -16.49 -1.13
C ALA A 63 3.14 -16.48 0.39
N LEU A 64 2.73 -17.60 0.98
CA LEU A 64 2.53 -17.73 2.42
C LEU A 64 3.86 -17.55 3.19
N ARG A 65 4.95 -18.16 2.73
CA ARG A 65 6.28 -17.97 3.34
C ARG A 65 6.72 -16.51 3.27
N ALA A 66 6.47 -15.82 2.15
CA ALA A 66 6.79 -14.40 2.01
C ALA A 66 5.97 -13.53 2.96
N PHE A 67 4.68 -13.83 3.10
CA PHE A 67 3.81 -13.13 4.04
C PHE A 67 4.28 -13.29 5.49
N ASP A 68 4.57 -14.52 5.91
CA ASP A 68 5.04 -14.84 7.27
C ASP A 68 6.42 -14.22 7.58
N ALA A 69 7.25 -14.02 6.55
CA ALA A 69 8.56 -13.36 6.66
C ALA A 69 8.48 -11.81 6.55
N GLY A 70 7.32 -11.23 6.29
CA GLY A 70 7.18 -9.80 6.02
C GLY A 70 7.91 -9.35 4.74
N GLU A 71 8.09 -10.25 3.77
CA GLU A 71 8.78 -9.98 2.52
C GLU A 71 7.96 -9.05 1.63
N LEU A 72 8.61 -8.09 0.96
CA LEU A 72 7.96 -7.27 -0.07
C LEU A 72 7.68 -8.12 -1.30
N ALA A 73 6.47 -8.64 -1.39
CA ALA A 73 6.08 -9.57 -2.43
C ALA A 73 4.62 -9.39 -2.84
N TRP A 74 4.30 -9.92 -4.00
CA TRP A 74 2.98 -9.86 -4.62
C TRP A 74 2.58 -11.23 -5.16
N LEU A 75 1.30 -11.50 -5.11
CA LEU A 75 0.69 -12.56 -5.89
C LEU A 75 0.04 -11.92 -7.12
N GLY A 76 0.38 -12.41 -8.30
CA GLY A 76 -0.12 -11.89 -9.57
C GLY A 76 -0.97 -12.91 -10.28
N PHE A 77 -1.87 -12.41 -11.13
CA PHE A 77 -2.82 -13.18 -11.90
C PHE A 77 -2.86 -12.69 -13.35
N LYS A 78 -2.81 -13.63 -14.27
CA LYS A 78 -3.19 -13.45 -15.67
C LYS A 78 -4.58 -14.03 -15.85
N VAL A 79 -5.55 -13.17 -16.00
CA VAL A 79 -6.96 -13.54 -16.19
C VAL A 79 -7.23 -13.57 -17.69
N VAL A 80 -7.66 -14.70 -18.23
CA VAL A 80 -7.88 -14.87 -19.67
C VAL A 80 -9.38 -14.96 -19.92
N TYR A 81 -9.92 -14.01 -20.69
CA TYR A 81 -11.33 -13.95 -21.07
C TYR A 81 -11.59 -14.65 -22.41
N ASP A 82 -10.66 -14.49 -23.35
CA ASP A 82 -10.72 -15.07 -24.70
C ASP A 82 -9.32 -15.57 -25.10
N PRO A 83 -9.06 -16.89 -24.97
CA PRO A 83 -7.76 -17.46 -25.29
C PRO A 83 -7.32 -17.25 -26.75
N ASP A 84 -8.25 -17.22 -27.69
CA ASP A 84 -7.92 -17.08 -29.11
C ASP A 84 -7.52 -15.63 -29.44
N VAL A 85 -8.24 -14.65 -28.87
CA VAL A 85 -7.87 -13.23 -28.98
C VAL A 85 -6.55 -12.96 -28.27
N ALA A 86 -6.36 -13.50 -27.07
CA ALA A 86 -5.13 -13.33 -26.28
C ALA A 86 -3.90 -13.84 -27.07
N LYS A 87 -3.99 -15.02 -27.71
CA LYS A 87 -2.94 -15.58 -28.59
C LYS A 87 -2.72 -14.73 -29.84
N ALA A 88 -3.79 -14.35 -30.53
CA ALA A 88 -3.69 -13.63 -31.80
C ALA A 88 -3.07 -12.24 -31.65
N LYS A 89 -3.26 -11.60 -30.49
CA LYS A 89 -2.82 -10.21 -30.24
C LYS A 89 -1.47 -10.13 -29.52
N SER A 90 -0.96 -11.22 -28.97
CA SER A 90 0.31 -11.23 -28.26
C SER A 90 1.53 -10.90 -29.14
N GLY A 91 1.40 -10.95 -30.46
CA GLY A 91 2.44 -10.60 -31.43
C GLY A 91 2.36 -9.20 -32.05
N SER A 92 1.36 -8.36 -31.71
CA SER A 92 1.17 -7.05 -32.33
C SER A 92 1.74 -5.91 -31.45
N GLY A 93 2.47 -4.96 -32.05
CA GLY A 93 2.97 -3.75 -31.38
C GLY A 93 4.41 -3.83 -30.89
N PHE A 94 4.71 -3.33 -29.73
CA PHE A 94 6.05 -3.21 -29.10
C PHE A 94 6.81 -4.54 -28.90
N THR A 95 6.24 -5.65 -29.31
CA THR A 95 6.66 -7.01 -29.02
C THR A 95 7.67 -7.60 -29.98
N LYS A 96 8.22 -6.84 -30.91
CA LYS A 96 9.27 -7.33 -31.84
C LYS A 96 10.51 -7.90 -31.15
N ASP A 97 10.73 -7.48 -29.88
CA ASP A 97 11.91 -7.84 -29.11
C ASP A 97 11.71 -9.03 -28.13
N TYR A 98 10.47 -9.55 -28.00
CA TYR A 98 10.14 -10.56 -26.98
C TYR A 98 9.91 -11.98 -27.48
N GLY A 99 10.24 -12.25 -28.75
CA GLY A 99 10.18 -13.60 -29.32
C GLY A 99 8.83 -13.97 -29.96
N GLU A 100 8.74 -15.21 -30.42
CA GLU A 100 7.54 -15.76 -31.06
C GLU A 100 6.42 -15.99 -30.02
N VAL A 101 5.17 -15.84 -30.48
CA VAL A 101 3.97 -16.13 -29.70
C VAL A 101 3.97 -17.59 -29.27
N GLY A 102 4.00 -17.85 -27.97
CA GLY A 102 3.94 -19.20 -27.41
C GLY A 102 2.51 -19.66 -27.12
N SER A 103 2.32 -20.96 -26.98
CA SER A 103 1.02 -21.52 -26.56
C SER A 103 0.57 -21.03 -25.18
N ALA A 104 1.51 -20.65 -24.32
CA ALA A 104 1.27 -20.12 -22.98
C ALA A 104 0.57 -18.74 -22.98
N ASP A 105 0.62 -17.99 -24.07
CA ASP A 105 0.06 -16.63 -24.09
C ASP A 105 -1.47 -16.57 -23.88
N GLY A 106 -2.18 -17.64 -24.26
CA GLY A 106 -3.64 -17.78 -24.04
C GLY A 106 -4.03 -18.55 -22.78
N GLU A 107 -3.09 -18.91 -21.91
CA GLU A 107 -3.36 -19.70 -20.70
C GLU A 107 -3.41 -18.78 -19.46
N PRO A 108 -4.38 -19.00 -18.55
CA PRO A 108 -4.40 -18.31 -17.27
C PRO A 108 -3.20 -18.71 -16.40
N LEU A 109 -2.74 -17.82 -15.56
CA LEU A 109 -1.56 -18.01 -14.74
C LEU A 109 -1.68 -17.33 -13.39
N VAL A 110 -1.33 -18.04 -12.31
CA VAL A 110 -1.00 -17.43 -11.03
C VAL A 110 0.50 -17.47 -10.82
N PHE A 111 1.06 -16.41 -10.26
CA PHE A 111 2.49 -16.31 -10.01
C PHE A 111 2.79 -15.48 -8.77
N PHE A 112 3.87 -15.82 -8.12
CA PHE A 112 4.51 -15.04 -7.08
C PHE A 112 5.62 -14.19 -7.71
N CYS A 113 5.77 -12.95 -7.26
CA CYS A 113 6.93 -12.13 -7.57
C CYS A 113 7.28 -11.26 -6.36
N ASN A 114 8.57 -11.27 -5.95
CA ASN A 114 9.04 -10.38 -4.90
C ASN A 114 9.76 -9.14 -5.47
N ASP A 115 10.18 -8.27 -4.59
CA ASP A 115 10.91 -7.05 -4.96
C ASP A 115 12.25 -7.33 -5.63
N ALA A 116 12.92 -8.44 -5.30
CA ALA A 116 14.14 -8.90 -5.96
C ALA A 116 13.87 -9.51 -7.35
N LYS A 117 12.61 -9.51 -7.81
CA LYS A 117 12.18 -10.10 -9.09
C LYS A 117 12.35 -11.62 -9.18
N GLU A 118 12.36 -12.30 -8.03
CA GLU A 118 12.16 -13.73 -7.98
C GLU A 118 10.72 -14.05 -8.41
N ILE A 119 10.56 -14.89 -9.42
CA ILE A 119 9.27 -15.33 -9.94
C ILE A 119 9.10 -16.82 -9.66
N VAL A 120 7.96 -17.18 -9.10
CA VAL A 120 7.52 -18.57 -8.95
C VAL A 120 6.15 -18.71 -9.60
N ALA A 121 6.03 -19.62 -10.54
CA ALA A 121 4.77 -19.95 -11.21
C ALA A 121 4.76 -21.47 -11.48
N SER A 122 3.57 -22.05 -11.47
CA SER A 122 3.37 -23.49 -11.67
C SER A 122 3.35 -23.91 -13.14
N ARG A 123 3.19 -22.94 -14.03
CA ARG A 123 3.07 -23.15 -15.47
C ARG A 123 4.17 -22.40 -16.21
N GLU A 124 4.46 -22.91 -17.40
CA GLU A 124 5.38 -22.21 -18.30
C GLU A 124 4.83 -20.82 -18.65
N ALA A 125 5.69 -19.82 -18.58
CA ALA A 125 5.38 -18.45 -18.94
C ALA A 125 6.18 -18.07 -20.21
N SER A 126 5.52 -17.38 -21.14
CA SER A 126 6.20 -16.84 -22.30
C SER A 126 7.22 -15.76 -21.91
N PRO A 127 8.20 -15.42 -22.76
CA PRO A 127 9.09 -14.30 -22.51
C PRO A 127 8.34 -12.97 -22.25
N ARG A 128 7.21 -12.77 -22.90
CA ARG A 128 6.33 -11.63 -22.70
C ARG A 128 5.65 -11.69 -21.33
N ASP A 129 5.12 -12.85 -20.92
CA ASP A 129 4.55 -13.05 -19.60
C ASP A 129 5.61 -12.77 -18.52
N LEU A 130 6.83 -13.32 -18.64
CA LEU A 130 7.93 -13.09 -17.69
C LEU A 130 8.30 -11.61 -17.57
N PHE A 131 8.24 -10.85 -18.65
CA PHE A 131 8.45 -9.42 -18.59
C PHE A 131 7.33 -8.72 -17.80
N GLN A 132 6.08 -9.05 -18.12
CA GLN A 132 4.90 -8.46 -17.46
C GLN A 132 4.83 -8.83 -15.97
N MET A 133 5.18 -10.07 -15.60
CA MET A 133 5.19 -10.54 -14.21
C MET A 133 6.11 -9.74 -13.29
N LYS A 134 7.10 -9.02 -13.82
CA LYS A 134 7.99 -8.14 -13.04
C LYS A 134 7.35 -6.81 -12.64
N ASP A 135 6.23 -6.44 -13.27
CA ASP A 135 5.53 -5.17 -13.05
C ASP A 135 4.49 -5.22 -11.90
N VAL A 136 4.56 -6.25 -11.05
CA VAL A 136 3.64 -6.48 -9.91
C VAL A 136 3.46 -5.28 -8.97
N THR A 137 4.43 -4.39 -8.89
CA THR A 137 4.35 -3.18 -8.04
C THR A 137 3.30 -2.18 -8.51
N ARG A 138 2.80 -2.32 -9.74
CA ARG A 138 1.72 -1.50 -10.29
C ARG A 138 0.34 -1.88 -9.78
N GLY A 139 0.26 -2.97 -9.01
CA GLY A 139 -0.99 -3.43 -8.41
C GLY A 139 -2.01 -3.90 -9.45
N PRO A 140 -3.28 -3.48 -9.31
CA PRO A 140 -4.34 -3.97 -10.19
C PRO A 140 -4.19 -3.55 -11.66
N SER A 141 -3.40 -2.51 -11.96
CA SER A 141 -3.21 -2.02 -13.34
C SER A 141 -1.80 -2.30 -13.85
N MET A 142 -1.58 -3.50 -14.35
CA MET A 142 -0.29 -3.95 -14.88
C MET A 142 -0.21 -3.74 -16.41
N HIS A 143 -0.34 -2.49 -16.90
CA HIS A 143 -0.33 -2.16 -18.33
C HIS A 143 -1.40 -2.90 -19.16
N ASN A 144 -2.61 -3.02 -18.61
CA ASN A 144 -3.70 -3.77 -19.24
C ASN A 144 -4.12 -3.22 -20.61
N GLU A 145 -3.90 -1.93 -20.86
CA GLU A 145 -4.14 -1.28 -22.15
C GLU A 145 -3.33 -1.89 -23.31
N GLN A 146 -2.31 -2.69 -23.03
CA GLN A 146 -1.48 -3.36 -24.03
C GLN A 146 -1.97 -4.76 -24.39
N PHE A 147 -3.04 -5.24 -23.74
CA PHE A 147 -3.54 -6.60 -23.91
C PHE A 147 -4.98 -6.60 -24.35
N GLU A 148 -5.33 -7.61 -25.17
CA GLU A 148 -6.69 -7.90 -25.56
C GLU A 148 -7.02 -9.37 -25.24
N GLY A 149 -8.24 -9.66 -24.80
CA GLY A 149 -8.67 -10.99 -24.40
C GLY A 149 -8.13 -11.48 -23.05
N LEU A 150 -7.32 -10.68 -22.36
CA LEU A 150 -6.80 -10.98 -21.04
C LEU A 150 -6.55 -9.69 -20.24
N THR A 151 -6.39 -9.84 -18.93
CA THR A 151 -5.91 -8.77 -18.05
C THR A 151 -4.89 -9.30 -17.05
N TRP A 152 -4.07 -8.39 -16.53
CA TRP A 152 -3.10 -8.68 -15.48
C TRP A 152 -3.46 -7.94 -14.21
N ALA A 153 -3.34 -8.61 -13.07
CA ALA A 153 -3.55 -8.02 -11.77
C ALA A 153 -2.52 -8.53 -10.77
N SER A 154 -2.23 -7.74 -9.75
CA SER A 154 -1.44 -8.19 -8.62
C SER A 154 -2.03 -7.70 -7.30
N VAL A 155 -1.80 -8.45 -6.24
CA VAL A 155 -2.18 -8.10 -4.87
C VAL A 155 -0.96 -8.20 -3.97
N ALA A 156 -0.77 -7.21 -3.12
CA ALA A 156 0.32 -7.21 -2.16
C ALA A 156 0.15 -8.30 -1.11
N LEU A 157 1.26 -8.93 -0.73
CA LEU A 157 1.36 -9.94 0.33
C LEU A 157 1.82 -9.34 1.67
N PHE A 158 1.85 -8.04 1.79
CA PHE A 158 2.24 -7.32 2.99
C PHE A 158 1.14 -6.34 3.40
N ASN A 159 1.05 -6.06 4.69
CA ASN A 159 0.09 -5.09 5.22
C ASN A 159 0.47 -3.67 4.77
N PRO A 160 -0.51 -2.81 4.45
CA PRO A 160 -0.26 -1.39 4.26
C PRO A 160 0.34 -0.77 5.53
N ILE A 161 1.27 0.17 5.34
CA ILE A 161 1.74 1.00 6.44
C ILE A 161 0.59 1.85 6.94
N LYS A 162 0.35 1.84 8.25
CA LYS A 162 -0.68 2.67 8.87
C LYS A 162 -0.17 4.10 9.06
N VAL A 163 -1.00 5.05 8.71
CA VAL A 163 -0.76 6.49 8.92
C VAL A 163 -1.78 7.01 9.93
N TRP A 164 -1.29 7.44 11.08
CA TRP A 164 -2.07 8.07 12.12
C TRP A 164 -2.12 9.58 11.87
N LEU A 165 -3.30 10.12 11.64
CA LEU A 165 -3.56 11.56 11.54
C LEU A 165 -4.07 12.04 12.89
N LEU A 166 -3.19 12.63 13.69
CA LEU A 166 -3.52 13.17 15.01
C LEU A 166 -4.00 14.61 14.85
N GLY A 167 -5.31 14.81 14.91
CA GLY A 167 -6.01 16.05 14.63
C GLY A 167 -6.78 16.02 13.31
N ALA A 168 -8.10 16.24 13.37
CA ALA A 168 -9.03 16.29 12.24
C ALA A 168 -9.07 17.69 11.59
N SER A 169 -7.90 18.29 11.32
CA SER A 169 -7.75 19.59 10.65
C SER A 169 -8.18 19.53 9.18
N ASP A 170 -8.26 20.69 8.52
CA ASP A 170 -8.56 20.75 7.09
C ASP A 170 -7.45 20.09 6.25
N VAL A 171 -6.19 20.14 6.71
CA VAL A 171 -5.08 19.41 6.08
C VAL A 171 -5.30 17.90 6.20
N ALA A 172 -5.79 17.40 7.35
CA ALA A 172 -6.09 15.99 7.51
C ALA A 172 -7.23 15.51 6.58
N VAL A 173 -8.25 16.36 6.35
CA VAL A 173 -9.35 16.07 5.40
C VAL A 173 -8.82 15.86 3.99
N GLU A 174 -7.90 16.72 3.55
CA GLU A 174 -7.29 16.61 2.22
C GLU A 174 -6.26 15.46 2.15
N LEU A 175 -5.53 15.21 3.23
CA LEU A 175 -4.47 14.20 3.27
C LEU A 175 -5.02 12.76 3.31
N ALA A 176 -6.09 12.51 4.07
CA ALA A 176 -6.61 11.16 4.27
C ALA A 176 -6.93 10.43 2.95
N PRO A 177 -7.68 11.02 2.00
CA PRO A 177 -7.95 10.36 0.72
C PRO A 177 -6.70 10.19 -0.15
N LEU A 178 -5.76 11.14 -0.14
CA LEU A 178 -4.52 11.04 -0.88
C LEU A 178 -3.63 9.91 -0.34
N ALA A 179 -3.46 9.82 0.98
CA ALA A 179 -2.68 8.76 1.62
C ALA A 179 -3.29 7.38 1.35
N LYS A 180 -4.61 7.24 1.46
CA LYS A 180 -5.32 5.99 1.11
C LYS A 180 -5.15 5.65 -0.37
N HIS A 181 -5.25 6.63 -1.26
CA HIS A 181 -5.10 6.43 -2.71
C HIS A 181 -3.72 5.86 -3.08
N VAL A 182 -2.67 6.29 -2.38
CA VAL A 182 -1.30 5.77 -2.60
C VAL A 182 -0.96 4.55 -1.74
N GLY A 183 -1.96 3.91 -1.13
CA GLY A 183 -1.85 2.61 -0.48
C GLY A 183 -1.39 2.62 0.98
N PHE A 184 -1.64 3.70 1.72
CA PHE A 184 -1.53 3.69 3.18
C PHE A 184 -2.88 3.31 3.82
N ASP A 185 -2.83 2.68 5.01
CA ASP A 185 -3.98 2.50 5.89
C ASP A 185 -4.09 3.74 6.79
N VAL A 186 -5.23 4.45 6.76
CA VAL A 186 -5.36 5.75 7.42
C VAL A 186 -6.31 5.66 8.60
N VAL A 187 -5.85 6.15 9.76
CA VAL A 187 -6.64 6.32 10.97
C VAL A 187 -6.62 7.79 11.37
N VAL A 188 -7.78 8.38 11.60
CA VAL A 188 -7.91 9.77 12.03
C VAL A 188 -8.34 9.82 13.49
N VAL A 189 -7.66 10.63 14.30
CA VAL A 189 -7.88 10.75 15.73
C VAL A 189 -8.17 12.21 16.09
N ASP A 190 -9.24 12.47 16.81
CA ASP A 190 -9.57 13.80 17.38
C ASP A 190 -10.61 13.63 18.49
N TYR A 191 -10.85 14.65 19.29
CA TYR A 191 -11.84 14.67 20.36
C TYR A 191 -13.13 15.41 19.97
N ASP A 192 -13.09 16.23 18.92
CA ASP A 192 -14.20 17.14 18.59
C ASP A 192 -15.08 16.56 17.47
N PRO A 193 -16.35 16.20 17.77
CA PRO A 193 -17.27 15.63 16.78
C PRO A 193 -17.63 16.59 15.64
N ALA A 194 -17.45 17.90 15.82
CA ALA A 194 -17.64 18.85 14.73
C ALA A 194 -16.59 18.68 13.62
N TYR A 195 -15.43 18.16 13.97
CA TYR A 195 -14.32 17.97 13.04
C TYR A 195 -14.11 16.51 12.68
N LEU A 196 -14.23 15.56 13.61
CA LEU A 196 -14.08 14.13 13.35
C LEU A 196 -15.46 13.48 13.15
N ASN A 197 -15.95 13.45 11.93
CA ASN A 197 -17.25 12.87 11.58
C ASN A 197 -17.25 12.24 10.19
N GLU A 198 -18.32 11.48 9.88
CA GLU A 198 -18.46 10.79 8.59
C GLU A 198 -18.51 11.75 7.39
N GLY A 199 -19.06 12.95 7.58
CA GLY A 199 -19.13 13.93 6.49
C GLY A 199 -17.77 14.47 6.06
N ARG A 200 -16.82 14.56 6.99
CA ARG A 200 -15.45 15.03 6.72
C ARG A 200 -14.49 13.89 6.36
N PHE A 201 -14.69 12.70 6.94
CA PHE A 201 -13.84 11.53 6.72
C PHE A 201 -14.67 10.29 6.33
N PRO A 202 -15.33 10.32 5.15
CA PRO A 202 -16.22 9.24 4.73
C PRO A 202 -15.46 7.94 4.50
N GLY A 203 -15.86 6.87 5.21
CA GLY A 203 -15.29 5.54 5.07
C GLY A 203 -13.86 5.41 5.60
N PHE A 204 -13.39 6.33 6.44
CA PHE A 204 -12.14 6.22 7.19
C PHE A 204 -12.37 5.70 8.60
N LYS A 205 -11.38 4.98 9.13
CA LYS A 205 -11.34 4.65 10.55
C LYS A 205 -11.13 5.92 11.35
N ARG A 206 -12.03 6.20 12.27
CA ARG A 206 -12.00 7.35 13.16
C ARG A 206 -11.97 6.89 14.60
N ILE A 207 -11.10 7.49 15.41
CA ILE A 207 -11.02 7.29 16.84
C ILE A 207 -11.36 8.62 17.50
N MET A 208 -12.52 8.66 18.17
CA MET A 208 -13.01 9.82 18.90
C MET A 208 -12.59 9.69 20.35
N PHE A 209 -11.85 10.66 20.85
CA PHE A 209 -11.53 10.76 22.27
C PHE A 209 -12.71 11.38 23.01
N GLU A 210 -12.90 10.96 24.27
CA GLU A 210 -13.94 11.50 25.13
C GLU A 210 -13.48 12.79 25.83
N ASP A 211 -12.18 12.90 26.10
CA ASP A 211 -11.58 14.10 26.67
C ASP A 211 -10.98 15.03 25.59
N ASP A 212 -10.76 16.28 25.98
CA ASP A 212 -10.22 17.32 25.11
C ASP A 212 -8.70 17.52 25.26
N CYS A 213 -7.99 16.59 25.88
CA CYS A 213 -6.55 16.72 26.18
C CYS A 213 -5.67 15.67 25.52
N PHE A 214 -6.18 14.81 24.64
CA PHE A 214 -5.45 13.74 23.99
C PHE A 214 -4.77 12.74 24.95
N ALA A 215 -5.21 12.65 26.20
CA ALA A 215 -4.68 11.69 27.18
C ALA A 215 -4.91 10.23 26.74
N GLU A 216 -6.04 9.97 26.07
CA GLU A 216 -6.39 8.64 25.54
C GLU A 216 -5.45 8.13 24.43
N LEU A 217 -4.50 8.95 23.94
CA LEU A 217 -3.42 8.46 23.09
C LEU A 217 -2.64 7.33 23.80
N ALA A 218 -2.53 7.34 25.13
CA ALA A 218 -1.85 6.31 25.91
C ALA A 218 -2.46 4.92 25.72
N ASP A 219 -3.75 4.82 25.38
CA ASP A 219 -4.46 3.58 25.17
C ASP A 219 -4.34 3.05 23.74
N LEU A 220 -3.77 3.84 22.84
CA LEU A 220 -3.57 3.44 21.45
C LEU A 220 -2.25 2.72 21.24
N HIS A 221 -2.31 1.72 20.38
CA HIS A 221 -1.14 0.95 19.96
C HIS A 221 -0.77 1.28 18.51
N ALA A 222 0.43 1.84 18.32
CA ALA A 222 1.07 1.99 17.01
C ALA A 222 2.20 0.97 16.86
N ASP A 223 2.35 0.44 15.65
CA ASP A 223 3.44 -0.47 15.32
C ASP A 223 4.72 0.31 14.96
N PRO A 224 5.93 -0.25 15.17
CA PRO A 224 7.18 0.40 14.77
C PRO A 224 7.29 0.72 13.28
N SER A 225 6.46 0.12 12.43
CA SER A 225 6.37 0.42 11.00
C SER A 225 5.42 1.58 10.67
N ASP A 226 4.61 2.02 11.62
CA ASP A 226 3.58 3.05 11.40
C ASP A 226 4.19 4.45 11.24
N TYR A 227 3.38 5.34 10.68
CA TYR A 227 3.70 6.77 10.52
C TYR A 227 2.70 7.62 11.29
N VAL A 228 3.19 8.71 11.86
CA VAL A 228 2.36 9.66 12.61
C VAL A 228 2.49 11.06 11.99
N CYS A 229 1.35 11.65 11.64
CA CYS A 229 1.22 13.03 11.21
C CYS A 229 0.50 13.83 12.30
N VAL A 230 1.23 14.72 12.97
CA VAL A 230 0.70 15.61 14.00
C VAL A 230 0.13 16.84 13.30
N LEU A 231 -1.21 16.91 13.26
CA LEU A 231 -2.00 17.90 12.51
C LEU A 231 -3.04 18.58 13.40
N THR A 232 -2.75 18.72 14.70
CA THR A 232 -3.72 19.22 15.68
C THR A 232 -4.12 20.66 15.37
N ARG A 233 -5.40 20.96 15.59
CA ARG A 233 -5.92 22.30 15.33
C ARG A 233 -5.37 23.29 16.37
N GLY A 234 -4.88 24.43 15.87
CA GLY A 234 -4.28 25.46 16.74
C GLY A 234 -3.03 25.01 17.48
N HIS A 235 -2.48 23.84 17.17
CA HIS A 235 -1.30 23.25 17.83
C HIS A 235 -1.50 22.93 19.31
N MET A 236 -2.74 22.69 19.73
CA MET A 236 -3.10 22.54 21.16
C MET A 236 -2.54 21.27 21.76
N TYR A 237 -2.44 20.17 20.98
CA TYR A 237 -2.01 18.84 21.44
C TYR A 237 -0.80 18.30 20.68
N ASP A 238 -0.04 19.19 20.06
CA ASP A 238 1.19 18.81 19.35
C ASP A 238 2.22 18.15 20.30
N PRO A 239 2.45 18.68 21.55
CA PRO A 239 3.37 18.03 22.50
C PRO A 239 2.96 16.61 22.84
N GLU A 240 1.72 16.36 23.27
CA GLU A 240 1.19 15.06 23.65
C GLU A 240 1.28 14.07 22.50
N SER A 241 0.94 14.53 21.29
CA SER A 241 1.02 13.75 20.05
C SER A 241 2.45 13.34 19.71
N CYS A 242 3.41 14.27 19.84
CA CYS A 242 4.83 14.01 19.58
C CYS A 242 5.40 13.04 20.62
N ILE A 243 5.10 13.25 21.92
CA ILE A 243 5.55 12.38 23.01
C ILE A 243 5.05 10.95 22.79
N TRP A 244 3.75 10.79 22.51
CA TRP A 244 3.18 9.48 22.24
C TRP A 244 3.85 8.79 21.06
N ALA A 245 3.99 9.49 19.93
CA ALA A 245 4.53 8.92 18.70
C ALA A 245 6.00 8.47 18.87
N VAL A 246 6.82 9.29 19.54
CA VAL A 246 8.22 8.97 19.83
C VAL A 246 8.35 7.79 20.79
N ASN A 247 7.53 7.76 21.84
CA ASN A 247 7.53 6.67 22.82
C ASN A 247 7.01 5.34 22.24
N ALA A 248 6.08 5.40 21.27
CA ALA A 248 5.63 4.23 20.53
C ALA A 248 6.70 3.69 19.58
N GLY A 249 7.77 4.44 19.31
CA GLY A 249 8.87 4.02 18.45
C GLY A 249 8.49 3.86 16.98
N VAL A 250 7.51 4.62 16.49
CA VAL A 250 7.04 4.55 15.10
C VAL A 250 8.15 4.97 14.12
N HIS A 251 8.05 4.50 12.89
CA HIS A 251 9.09 4.74 11.88
C HIS A 251 9.21 6.21 11.47
N TYR A 252 8.10 6.94 11.46
CA TYR A 252 8.07 8.33 11.03
C TYR A 252 7.14 9.15 11.91
N VAL A 253 7.63 10.31 12.33
CA VAL A 253 6.83 11.35 12.98
C VAL A 253 7.04 12.66 12.24
N GLY A 254 5.94 13.25 11.78
CA GLY A 254 5.96 14.58 11.18
C GLY A 254 4.99 15.52 11.88
N MET A 255 5.42 16.74 12.19
CA MET A 255 4.60 17.74 12.88
C MET A 255 4.41 18.97 11.99
N MET A 256 3.16 19.43 11.87
CA MET A 256 2.84 20.69 11.22
C MET A 256 3.21 21.85 12.17
N GLY A 257 3.96 22.82 11.68
CA GLY A 257 4.30 23.98 12.49
C GLY A 257 5.30 24.93 11.84
N CYS A 258 5.34 26.16 12.33
CA CYS A 258 6.35 27.14 11.97
C CYS A 258 7.48 27.19 13.01
N ALA A 259 8.62 27.77 12.63
CA ALA A 259 9.81 27.82 13.49
C ALA A 259 9.55 28.36 14.92
N GLY A 260 8.69 29.38 15.06
CA GLY A 260 8.40 29.98 16.37
C GLY A 260 7.60 29.05 17.31
N LYS A 261 6.76 28.17 16.77
CA LYS A 261 5.98 27.21 17.55
C LYS A 261 6.80 25.96 17.90
N ASN A 262 7.74 25.60 17.04
CA ASN A 262 8.63 24.47 17.29
C ASN A 262 9.38 24.59 18.62
N ASN A 263 9.78 25.82 19.04
CA ASN A 263 10.49 26.04 20.28
C ASN A 263 9.62 25.78 21.52
N SER A 264 8.36 26.23 21.52
CA SER A 264 7.47 26.00 22.67
C SER A 264 7.05 24.52 22.78
N VAL A 265 6.88 23.82 21.68
CA VAL A 265 6.62 22.36 21.71
C VAL A 265 7.87 21.61 22.13
N HIS A 266 9.05 22.00 21.67
CA HIS A 266 10.35 21.45 22.07
C HIS A 266 10.51 21.41 23.60
N ASP A 267 10.38 22.58 24.24
CA ASP A 267 10.61 22.70 25.68
C ASP A 267 9.69 21.78 26.51
N ILE A 268 8.44 21.61 26.05
CA ILE A 268 7.49 20.71 26.68
C ILE A 268 7.91 19.24 26.44
N VAL A 269 8.17 18.88 25.20
CA VAL A 269 8.46 17.48 24.81
C VAL A 269 9.74 16.98 25.47
N VAL A 270 10.83 17.78 25.41
CA VAL A 270 12.11 17.44 26.05
C VAL A 270 11.98 17.42 27.57
N GLY A 271 11.18 18.34 28.13
CA GLY A 271 10.88 18.38 29.58
C GLY A 271 10.20 17.12 30.13
N THR A 272 9.61 16.27 29.29
CA THR A 272 9.00 14.98 29.68
C THR A 272 9.98 13.79 29.63
N GLY A 273 11.23 14.00 29.22
CA GLY A 273 12.26 12.96 29.12
C GLY A 273 12.51 12.44 27.71
N VAL A 274 11.84 12.98 26.68
CA VAL A 274 12.20 12.76 25.27
C VAL A 274 13.57 13.38 25.03
N THR A 275 14.50 12.62 24.42
CA THR A 275 15.86 13.10 24.19
C THR A 275 15.89 14.10 23.02
N GLU A 276 16.95 14.94 22.96
CA GLU A 276 17.18 15.84 21.83
C GLU A 276 17.28 15.09 20.50
N GLU A 277 17.92 13.92 20.49
CA GLU A 277 18.03 13.08 19.30
C GLU A 277 16.65 12.60 18.81
N GLN A 278 15.79 12.17 19.73
CA GLN A 278 14.41 11.79 19.43
C GLN A 278 13.60 12.98 18.91
N TRP A 279 13.74 14.15 19.55
CA TRP A 279 13.10 15.37 19.07
C TRP A 279 13.59 15.74 17.67
N ASP A 280 14.87 15.64 17.39
CA ASP A 280 15.45 15.94 16.09
C ASP A 280 15.03 14.96 15.00
N SER A 281 14.62 13.76 15.35
CA SER A 281 14.04 12.79 14.42
C SER A 281 12.65 13.18 13.91
N ILE A 282 11.90 14.02 14.65
CA ILE A 282 10.59 14.51 14.23
C ILE A 282 10.75 15.47 13.06
N LYS A 283 10.11 15.20 11.94
CA LYS A 283 10.12 16.06 10.76
C LYS A 283 9.31 17.34 11.00
N ARG A 284 9.99 18.50 10.97
CA ARG A 284 9.40 19.83 11.26
C ARG A 284 9.88 20.87 10.26
N PRO A 285 9.03 21.58 9.55
CA PRO A 285 7.62 21.24 9.30
C PRO A 285 7.48 19.95 8.49
N ILE A 286 6.37 19.24 8.69
CA ILE A 286 5.99 18.08 7.89
C ILE A 286 5.78 18.45 6.43
N GLY A 287 6.14 17.56 5.52
CA GLY A 287 5.95 17.71 4.08
C GLY A 287 7.17 18.26 3.35
N LEU A 288 7.27 17.96 2.06
CA LEU A 288 8.32 18.46 1.19
C LEU A 288 8.22 19.98 1.00
N LYS A 289 9.37 20.67 0.95
CA LYS A 289 9.44 22.12 0.85
C LYS A 289 9.40 22.57 -0.62
N PHE A 290 8.22 22.85 -1.14
CA PHE A 290 8.03 23.44 -2.48
C PHE A 290 7.06 24.64 -2.50
N GLY A 291 6.80 25.23 -1.32
CA GLY A 291 6.01 26.47 -1.21
C GLY A 291 4.51 26.24 -1.03
N ALA A 292 4.08 25.05 -0.60
CA ALA A 292 2.69 24.74 -0.28
C ALA A 292 2.11 25.68 0.79
N LYS A 293 0.86 26.15 0.59
CA LYS A 293 0.20 27.12 1.48
C LYS A 293 -1.23 26.72 1.83
N THR A 294 -2.00 26.16 0.89
CA THR A 294 -3.37 25.72 1.12
C THR A 294 -3.40 24.35 1.76
N PRO A 295 -4.48 23.97 2.47
CA PRO A 295 -4.65 22.62 3.01
C PRO A 295 -4.39 21.53 1.98
N ALA A 296 -4.92 21.67 0.77
CA ALA A 296 -4.73 20.71 -0.32
C ALA A 296 -3.26 20.63 -0.79
N GLU A 297 -2.57 21.77 -0.94
CA GLU A 297 -1.15 21.79 -1.29
C GLU A 297 -0.28 21.18 -0.19
N LEU A 298 -0.59 21.46 1.08
CA LEU A 298 0.09 20.86 2.23
C LEU A 298 -0.12 19.33 2.26
N ALA A 299 -1.33 18.87 1.98
CA ALA A 299 -1.62 17.44 1.89
C ALA A 299 -0.79 16.76 0.78
N ILE A 300 -0.63 17.41 -0.39
CA ILE A 300 0.25 16.91 -1.46
C ILE A 300 1.72 16.88 -1.00
N ALA A 301 2.18 17.91 -0.31
CA ALA A 301 3.54 17.97 0.21
C ALA A 301 3.81 16.86 1.23
N ILE A 302 2.83 16.59 2.10
CA ILE A 302 2.92 15.55 3.12
C ILE A 302 2.87 14.16 2.47
N VAL A 303 1.92 13.87 1.60
CA VAL A 303 1.84 12.54 0.97
C VAL A 303 3.08 12.23 0.13
N ALA A 304 3.66 13.24 -0.53
CA ALA A 304 4.91 13.06 -1.26
C ALA A 304 6.08 12.71 -0.33
N GLU A 305 6.15 13.34 0.86
CA GLU A 305 7.14 12.99 1.88
C GLU A 305 6.91 11.58 2.44
N LEU A 306 5.66 11.20 2.71
CA LEU A 306 5.35 9.84 3.19
C LEU A 306 5.76 8.76 2.17
N ILE A 307 5.59 9.04 0.87
CA ILE A 307 6.04 8.14 -0.21
C ILE A 307 7.57 8.02 -0.20
N ASP A 308 8.31 9.13 -0.06
CA ASP A 308 9.77 9.14 0.01
C ASP A 308 10.28 8.39 1.26
N VAL A 309 9.64 8.60 2.41
CA VAL A 309 9.96 7.86 3.64
C VAL A 309 9.73 6.37 3.46
N ARG A 310 8.57 5.97 2.89
CA ARG A 310 8.25 4.58 2.61
C ARG A 310 9.29 3.94 1.66
N TYR A 311 9.71 4.65 0.64
CA TYR A 311 10.76 4.18 -0.25
C TYR A 311 12.07 3.96 0.50
N LYS A 312 12.49 4.91 1.34
CA LYS A 312 13.72 4.80 2.14
C LYS A 312 13.67 3.71 3.21
N GLN A 313 12.50 3.46 3.79
CA GLN A 313 12.28 2.36 4.73
C GLN A 313 12.42 0.99 4.05
N ARG A 314 11.84 0.85 2.86
CA ARG A 314 11.87 -0.40 2.08
C ARG A 314 13.24 -0.68 1.48
N TYR A 315 13.96 0.37 1.08
CA TYR A 315 15.25 0.28 0.40
C TYR A 315 16.31 1.05 1.21
N PRO A 316 17.05 0.39 2.11
CA PRO A 316 18.24 0.97 2.74
C PRO A 316 19.24 1.45 1.68
N LYS A 317 20.10 2.43 2.03
CA LYS A 317 20.95 3.16 1.07
C LYS A 317 21.68 2.25 0.06
N ASP A 318 22.25 1.15 0.54
CA ASP A 318 23.00 0.21 -0.32
C ASP A 318 22.12 -0.60 -1.28
N ALA A 319 20.83 -0.75 -0.98
CA ALA A 319 19.85 -1.40 -1.84
C ALA A 319 19.19 -0.42 -2.81
N ARG A 320 19.10 0.86 -2.45
CA ARG A 320 18.52 1.93 -3.31
C ARG A 320 19.32 2.14 -4.58
N ASP A 321 20.65 2.19 -4.49
CA ASP A 321 21.53 2.37 -5.67
C ASP A 321 21.30 1.26 -6.70
N LYS A 322 21.10 0.01 -6.24
CA LYS A 322 20.81 -1.13 -7.13
C LYS A 322 19.39 -1.04 -7.72
N HIS A 323 18.43 -0.63 -6.92
CA HIS A 323 17.03 -0.50 -7.35
C HIS A 323 16.88 0.64 -8.37
N ASP A 324 17.48 1.79 -8.13
CA ASP A 324 17.43 2.95 -9.03
C ASP A 324 18.09 2.64 -10.38
N HIS A 325 19.20 1.89 -10.38
CA HIS A 325 19.80 1.40 -11.62
C HIS A 325 18.91 0.43 -12.37
N SER A 326 18.16 -0.44 -11.67
CA SER A 326 17.22 -1.37 -12.30
C SER A 326 16.01 -0.68 -12.95
N LEU A 327 15.65 0.53 -12.46
CA LEU A 327 14.60 1.36 -13.01
C LEU A 327 15.08 2.31 -14.12
N GLY A 328 16.37 2.29 -14.47
CA GLY A 328 16.97 3.16 -15.49
C GLY A 328 17.03 4.62 -15.07
N ARG A 329 17.13 4.90 -13.77
CA ARG A 329 17.25 6.24 -13.18
C ARG A 329 18.66 6.51 -12.69
#